data_73d31dc241c19fa6315162ce739fdfcc
#
_entry.id   73d31dc241c19fa6315162ce739fdfcc
#
_cell.length_a   1.000
_cell.length_b   1.000
_cell.length_c   1.000
_cell.angle_alpha   90.00
_cell.angle_beta   90.00
_cell.angle_gamma   90.00
#
_symmetry.space_group_name_H-M   'P 1'
#
loop_
_entity.id
_entity.type
_entity.pdbx_description
1 polymer ?
#
loop_
_entity_poly.entity_id
_entity_poly.type
_entity_poly.pdbx_seq_one_letter_code
_entity_poly.pdbx_strand_id
1 'polypeptide(L)'
;MSPARPPSNVAASVRARLLELSRRRGVEFQLVLSEFAVERLLYRLGVSPHVDRFVLKGAMLFKLWSHGRQRATWDLDLLGRGASAVSDVMAVIRDLCAVRADDGIAFDLESMAGEEIRAADKYAGVRVRLEARLAEARIPVQVDVGFGDAIVPLPRHQTYPTLLDHAPPRILAYSREAVVAEKLEAMVSLGVTNSRMKDFYDVHVLASSFAFEGPSLARAIRATFERRGTPLPETAPLVLTPGFLAAPERQTQWRAFLRRGRLDAPPDAALLAEALRQFLWPVLVAAERDEAFTKTWPAGGPWAAVTKAKPERA
;
A
#
# COMPACT_ATOMS: atom_id res chain seq x y z
N MET A 1 -23.99 33.99 -16.04
CA MET A 1 -22.53 33.68 -15.95
C MET A 1 -22.19 32.82 -17.15
N SER A 2 -21.37 33.32 -18.08
CA SER A 2 -20.91 32.54 -19.23
C SER A 2 -20.02 31.37 -18.75
N PRO A 3 -20.16 30.17 -19.33
CA PRO A 3 -19.30 29.05 -18.98
C PRO A 3 -17.83 29.41 -19.32
N ALA A 4 -16.94 29.19 -18.37
CA ALA A 4 -15.50 29.44 -18.55
C ALA A 4 -15.02 28.63 -19.78
N ARG A 5 -14.38 29.33 -20.72
CA ARG A 5 -13.80 28.72 -21.91
C ARG A 5 -12.75 27.68 -21.47
N PRO A 6 -12.79 26.45 -21.96
CA PRO A 6 -11.81 25.42 -21.55
C PRO A 6 -10.40 25.95 -21.83
N PRO A 7 -9.44 25.72 -20.91
CA PRO A 7 -8.08 26.21 -21.07
C PRO A 7 -7.47 25.65 -22.35
N SER A 8 -6.84 26.51 -23.16
CA SER A 8 -6.21 26.17 -24.44
C SER A 8 -5.09 25.13 -24.32
N ASN A 9 -4.61 24.85 -23.10
CA ASN A 9 -3.59 23.85 -22.79
C ASN A 9 -3.93 23.15 -21.46
N VAL A 10 -4.60 22.01 -21.53
CA VAL A 10 -5.00 21.20 -20.37
C VAL A 10 -3.77 20.82 -19.53
N ALA A 11 -2.70 20.36 -20.14
CA ALA A 11 -1.49 19.93 -19.43
C ALA A 11 -0.86 21.06 -18.60
N ALA A 12 -0.78 22.28 -19.16
CA ALA A 12 -0.25 23.43 -18.43
C ALA A 12 -1.15 23.82 -17.25
N SER A 13 -2.47 23.80 -17.44
CA SER A 13 -3.44 24.09 -16.38
C SER A 13 -3.35 23.06 -15.24
N VAL A 14 -3.33 21.78 -15.57
CA VAL A 14 -3.20 20.69 -14.58
C VAL A 14 -1.87 20.83 -13.82
N ARG A 15 -0.75 21.05 -14.52
CA ARG A 15 0.56 21.25 -13.91
C ARG A 15 0.56 22.43 -12.93
N ALA A 16 -0.06 23.55 -13.28
CA ALA A 16 -0.15 24.72 -12.40
C ALA A 16 -0.96 24.42 -11.13
N ARG A 17 -2.09 23.70 -11.25
CA ARG A 17 -2.91 23.27 -10.11
C ARG A 17 -2.18 22.29 -9.20
N LEU A 18 -1.40 21.37 -9.75
CA LEU A 18 -0.56 20.44 -8.97
C LEU A 18 0.59 21.18 -8.24
N LEU A 19 1.18 22.20 -8.87
CA LEU A 19 2.20 23.04 -8.22
C LEU A 19 1.60 23.80 -7.02
N GLU A 20 0.41 24.35 -7.18
CA GLU A 20 -0.31 25.00 -6.09
C GLU A 20 -0.63 24.01 -4.96
N LEU A 21 -1.05 22.79 -5.31
CA LEU A 21 -1.31 21.72 -4.34
C LEU A 21 -0.03 21.33 -3.57
N SER A 22 1.12 21.24 -4.25
CA SER A 22 2.43 20.99 -3.64
C SER A 22 2.79 22.06 -2.60
N ARG A 23 2.60 23.33 -2.94
CA ARG A 23 2.84 24.47 -2.03
C ARG A 23 1.94 24.42 -0.80
N ARG A 24 0.64 24.18 -1.00
CA ARG A 24 -0.33 24.08 0.10
C ARG A 24 -0.04 22.90 1.03
N ARG A 25 0.42 21.77 0.50
CA ARG A 25 0.77 20.56 1.30
C ARG A 25 2.16 20.64 1.93
N GLY A 26 3.02 21.57 1.49
CA GLY A 26 4.41 21.66 1.94
C GLY A 26 5.24 20.42 1.57
N VAL A 27 4.97 19.82 0.38
CA VAL A 27 5.67 18.64 -0.14
C VAL A 27 6.37 18.97 -1.46
N GLU A 28 7.37 18.19 -1.82
CA GLU A 28 8.09 18.36 -3.08
C GLU A 28 7.15 18.22 -4.29
N PHE A 29 7.32 19.10 -5.27
CA PHE A 29 6.48 19.11 -6.47
C PHE A 29 6.61 17.82 -7.28
N GLN A 30 7.82 17.27 -7.37
CA GLN A 30 8.04 15.99 -8.07
C GLN A 30 7.23 14.84 -7.45
N LEU A 31 7.07 14.82 -6.13
CA LEU A 31 6.23 13.84 -5.45
C LEU A 31 4.76 13.95 -5.88
N VAL A 32 4.23 15.18 -5.95
CA VAL A 32 2.83 15.42 -6.39
C VAL A 32 2.64 15.04 -7.85
N LEU A 33 3.64 15.30 -8.71
CA LEU A 33 3.62 14.89 -10.12
C LEU A 33 3.59 13.36 -10.24
N SER A 34 4.44 12.64 -9.49
CA SER A 34 4.46 11.17 -9.51
C SER A 34 3.16 10.59 -8.97
N GLU A 35 2.63 11.14 -7.88
CA GLU A 35 1.31 10.75 -7.34
C GLU A 35 0.20 10.93 -8.39
N PHE A 36 0.21 12.03 -9.14
CA PHE A 36 -0.75 12.30 -10.19
C PHE A 36 -0.60 11.32 -11.35
N ALA A 37 0.62 11.09 -11.82
CA ALA A 37 0.86 10.15 -12.93
C ALA A 37 0.35 8.74 -12.61
N VAL A 38 0.66 8.24 -11.41
CA VAL A 38 0.20 6.92 -10.94
C VAL A 38 -1.31 6.89 -10.73
N GLU A 39 -1.92 7.94 -10.16
CA GLU A 39 -3.38 8.07 -10.05
C GLU A 39 -4.06 7.99 -11.41
N ARG A 40 -3.51 8.69 -12.42
CA ARG A 40 -4.08 8.68 -13.78
C ARG A 40 -3.85 7.36 -14.50
N LEU A 41 -2.79 6.62 -14.18
CA LEU A 41 -2.60 5.25 -14.66
C LEU A 41 -3.61 4.28 -14.01
N LEU A 42 -3.88 4.42 -12.70
CA LEU A 42 -4.95 3.67 -12.02
C LEU A 42 -6.33 3.96 -12.60
N TYR A 43 -6.60 5.20 -12.98
CA TYR A 43 -7.86 5.54 -13.67
C TYR A 43 -7.99 4.77 -14.99
N ARG A 44 -6.92 4.75 -15.79
CA ARG A 44 -6.89 4.01 -17.05
C ARG A 44 -7.07 2.51 -16.83
N LEU A 45 -6.50 1.96 -15.77
CA LEU A 45 -6.78 0.58 -15.35
C LEU A 45 -8.27 0.40 -15.05
N GLY A 46 -8.87 1.29 -14.26
CA GLY A 46 -10.26 1.20 -13.82
C GLY A 46 -11.30 1.25 -14.93
N VAL A 47 -10.98 1.87 -16.08
CA VAL A 47 -11.86 1.95 -17.26
C VAL A 47 -11.45 0.99 -18.39
N SER A 48 -10.40 0.18 -18.18
CA SER A 48 -9.91 -0.78 -19.16
C SER A 48 -10.52 -2.17 -18.97
N PRO A 49 -10.44 -3.06 -19.97
CA PRO A 49 -10.83 -4.47 -19.81
C PRO A 49 -9.91 -5.25 -18.84
N HIS A 50 -8.83 -4.64 -18.37
CA HIS A 50 -7.86 -5.27 -17.47
C HIS A 50 -8.14 -4.99 -15.98
N VAL A 51 -9.23 -4.30 -15.63
CA VAL A 51 -9.53 -3.85 -14.25
C VAL A 51 -9.53 -4.98 -13.22
N ASP A 52 -10.04 -6.16 -13.57
CA ASP A 52 -10.09 -7.32 -12.68
C ASP A 52 -8.80 -8.16 -12.66
N ARG A 53 -7.86 -7.83 -13.56
CA ARG A 53 -6.56 -8.52 -13.63
C ARG A 53 -5.58 -8.06 -12.57
N PHE A 54 -5.78 -6.87 -12.01
CA PHE A 54 -4.85 -6.28 -11.04
C PHE A 54 -5.57 -5.84 -9.77
N VAL A 55 -4.89 -6.03 -8.65
CA VAL A 55 -5.35 -5.57 -7.34
C VAL A 55 -4.31 -4.60 -6.77
N LEU A 56 -4.74 -3.40 -6.42
CA LEU A 56 -3.86 -2.41 -5.78
C LEU A 56 -3.38 -2.94 -4.43
N LYS A 57 -2.07 -2.85 -4.22
CA LYS A 57 -1.41 -3.16 -2.94
C LYS A 57 -0.40 -2.05 -2.56
N GLY A 58 0.37 -2.28 -1.52
CA GLY A 58 1.44 -1.37 -1.12
C GLY A 58 0.97 -0.05 -0.49
N ALA A 59 1.85 0.94 -0.51
CA ALA A 59 1.65 2.18 0.24
C ALA A 59 0.53 3.08 -0.30
N MET A 60 0.17 2.95 -1.56
CA MET A 60 -0.92 3.73 -2.14
C MET A 60 -2.29 3.43 -1.51
N LEU A 61 -2.47 2.25 -0.91
CA LEU A 61 -3.69 1.89 -0.19
C LEU A 61 -4.01 2.83 0.97
N PHE A 62 -2.99 3.42 1.59
CA PHE A 62 -3.22 4.32 2.72
C PHE A 62 -4.03 5.56 2.34
N LYS A 63 -3.98 5.98 1.08
CA LYS A 63 -4.84 7.07 0.58
C LYS A 63 -6.32 6.69 0.51
N LEU A 64 -6.64 5.40 0.35
CA LEU A 64 -8.03 4.92 0.41
C LEU A 64 -8.61 5.01 1.83
N TRP A 65 -7.76 4.88 2.84
CA TRP A 65 -8.20 4.64 4.20
C TRP A 65 -8.04 5.83 5.14
N SER A 66 -7.11 6.74 4.87
CA SER A 66 -6.86 7.88 5.75
C SER A 66 -6.65 9.17 4.98
N HIS A 67 -7.14 10.28 5.57
CA HIS A 67 -6.95 11.63 5.05
C HIS A 67 -5.71 12.32 5.65
N GLY A 68 -4.96 11.60 6.52
CA GLY A 68 -3.80 12.14 7.20
C GLY A 68 -2.51 12.10 6.37
N ARG A 69 -1.42 12.62 6.96
CA ARG A 69 -0.10 12.59 6.35
C ARG A 69 0.40 11.14 6.25
N GLN A 70 0.77 10.72 5.05
CA GLN A 70 1.24 9.40 4.75
C GLN A 70 2.69 9.45 4.30
N ARG A 71 3.40 8.33 4.43
CA ARG A 71 4.74 8.25 3.84
C ARG A 71 4.65 8.36 2.32
N ALA A 72 5.59 9.09 1.75
CA ALA A 72 5.73 9.19 0.31
C ALA A 72 5.94 7.79 -0.31
N THR A 73 5.31 7.56 -1.45
CA THR A 73 5.59 6.42 -2.32
C THR A 73 5.65 6.90 -3.76
N TRP A 74 6.57 6.32 -4.51
CA TRP A 74 6.82 6.64 -5.92
C TRP A 74 6.33 5.52 -6.83
N ASP A 75 6.16 4.31 -6.27
CA ASP A 75 5.90 3.10 -6.99
C ASP A 75 4.41 2.73 -6.89
N LEU A 76 3.88 2.19 -7.98
CA LEU A 76 2.59 1.54 -8.03
C LEU A 76 2.80 0.04 -7.79
N ASP A 77 2.38 -0.45 -6.64
CA ASP A 77 2.40 -1.87 -6.31
C ASP A 77 1.07 -2.53 -6.67
N LEU A 78 1.11 -3.56 -7.50
CA LEU A 78 -0.05 -4.34 -7.92
C LEU A 78 0.16 -5.83 -7.65
N LEU A 79 -0.91 -6.55 -7.35
CA LEU A 79 -0.96 -8.00 -7.49
C LEU A 79 -1.61 -8.34 -8.83
N GLY A 80 -0.88 -9.04 -9.68
CA GLY A 80 -1.36 -9.52 -10.97
C GLY A 80 -2.01 -10.90 -10.88
N ARG A 81 -2.99 -11.14 -11.74
CA ARG A 81 -3.66 -12.42 -11.97
C ARG A 81 -3.41 -12.88 -13.42
N GLY A 82 -3.25 -14.17 -13.62
CA GLY A 82 -3.02 -14.76 -14.95
C GLY A 82 -1.56 -14.73 -15.38
N ALA A 83 -1.31 -14.47 -16.65
CA ALA A 83 0.03 -14.52 -17.24
C ALA A 83 1.00 -13.52 -16.58
N SER A 84 2.20 -13.99 -16.23
CA SER A 84 3.20 -13.27 -15.44
C SER A 84 4.50 -13.00 -16.20
N ALA A 85 4.58 -13.31 -17.50
CA ALA A 85 5.76 -12.97 -18.27
C ALA A 85 5.91 -11.44 -18.42
N VAL A 86 7.15 -10.96 -18.46
CA VAL A 86 7.44 -9.51 -18.61
C VAL A 86 6.73 -8.93 -19.83
N SER A 87 6.73 -9.67 -20.96
CA SER A 87 6.04 -9.25 -22.19
C SER A 87 4.53 -9.05 -22.01
N ASP A 88 3.87 -9.96 -21.24
CA ASP A 88 2.42 -9.90 -21.01
C ASP A 88 2.04 -8.71 -20.12
N VAL A 89 2.85 -8.45 -19.09
CA VAL A 89 2.64 -7.28 -18.21
C VAL A 89 2.88 -6.00 -18.99
N MET A 90 3.95 -5.91 -19.76
CA MET A 90 4.25 -4.74 -20.59
C MET A 90 3.14 -4.49 -21.63
N ALA A 91 2.59 -5.53 -22.24
CA ALA A 91 1.48 -5.38 -23.20
C ALA A 91 0.26 -4.74 -22.52
N VAL A 92 -0.12 -5.22 -21.32
CA VAL A 92 -1.21 -4.60 -20.58
C VAL A 92 -0.91 -3.15 -20.20
N ILE A 93 0.27 -2.85 -19.65
CA ILE A 93 0.62 -1.46 -19.30
C ILE A 93 0.59 -0.56 -20.55
N ARG A 94 0.98 -1.08 -21.72
CA ARG A 94 0.87 -0.35 -23.00
C ARG A 94 -0.59 -0.05 -23.35
N ASP A 95 -1.48 -1.03 -23.19
CA ASP A 95 -2.93 -0.84 -23.41
C ASP A 95 -3.49 0.23 -22.46
N LEU A 96 -3.10 0.20 -21.16
CA LEU A 96 -3.52 1.24 -20.20
C LEU A 96 -3.03 2.62 -20.64
N CYS A 97 -1.78 2.75 -21.06
CA CYS A 97 -1.23 4.03 -21.50
C CYS A 97 -1.93 4.57 -22.77
N ALA A 98 -2.49 3.70 -23.61
CA ALA A 98 -3.22 4.08 -24.81
C ALA A 98 -4.64 4.60 -24.53
N VAL A 99 -5.20 4.37 -23.32
CA VAL A 99 -6.52 4.87 -22.93
C VAL A 99 -6.50 6.41 -22.89
N ARG A 100 -7.36 7.04 -23.67
CA ARG A 100 -7.50 8.51 -23.71
C ARG A 100 -8.21 9.03 -22.46
N ALA A 101 -7.71 10.13 -21.91
CA ALA A 101 -8.35 10.85 -20.81
C ALA A 101 -7.96 12.34 -20.88
N ASP A 102 -8.91 13.23 -20.52
CA ASP A 102 -8.71 14.68 -20.53
C ASP A 102 -8.00 15.15 -19.23
N ASP A 103 -6.86 14.56 -18.94
CA ASP A 103 -6.06 14.83 -17.74
C ASP A 103 -4.69 15.48 -18.04
N GLY A 104 -4.41 15.72 -19.31
CA GLY A 104 -3.20 16.37 -19.76
C GLY A 104 -1.92 15.56 -19.66
N ILE A 105 -1.97 14.31 -19.11
CA ILE A 105 -0.82 13.44 -19.00
C ILE A 105 -0.67 12.55 -20.25
N ALA A 106 0.55 12.40 -20.73
CA ALA A 106 0.91 11.48 -21.80
C ALA A 106 1.99 10.51 -21.28
N PHE A 107 1.82 9.21 -21.56
CA PHE A 107 2.80 8.18 -21.24
C PHE A 107 3.67 7.90 -22.45
N ASP A 108 4.98 7.97 -22.27
CA ASP A 108 5.97 7.74 -23.32
C ASP A 108 6.27 6.24 -23.46
N LEU A 109 5.62 5.60 -24.43
CA LEU A 109 5.75 4.16 -24.67
C LEU A 109 7.15 3.73 -25.17
N GLU A 110 7.90 4.65 -25.80
CA GLU A 110 9.27 4.38 -26.24
C GLU A 110 10.25 4.26 -25.06
N SER A 111 9.91 4.91 -23.94
CA SER A 111 10.69 4.85 -22.70
C SER A 111 10.40 3.59 -21.87
N MET A 112 9.41 2.77 -22.27
CA MET A 112 8.94 1.63 -21.47
C MET A 112 9.97 0.49 -21.46
N ALA A 113 10.38 0.10 -20.25
CA ALA A 113 11.26 -1.05 -20.02
C ALA A 113 10.65 -1.95 -18.93
N GLY A 114 10.74 -3.27 -19.16
CA GLY A 114 10.28 -4.29 -18.22
C GLY A 114 11.41 -5.21 -17.79
N GLU A 115 11.43 -5.61 -16.53
CA GLU A 115 12.38 -6.55 -15.98
C GLU A 115 11.73 -7.47 -14.95
N GLU A 116 12.28 -8.67 -14.77
CA GLU A 116 11.88 -9.52 -13.66
C GLU A 116 12.42 -8.98 -12.34
N ILE A 117 11.55 -8.89 -11.34
CA ILE A 117 11.97 -8.65 -9.96
C ILE A 117 12.25 -10.03 -9.36
N ARG A 118 13.51 -10.35 -9.14
CA ARG A 118 13.89 -11.47 -8.29
C ARG A 118 13.80 -10.99 -6.85
N ALA A 119 12.66 -11.18 -6.21
CA ALA A 119 12.62 -11.08 -4.76
C ALA A 119 13.57 -12.16 -4.20
N ALA A 120 14.28 -11.86 -3.14
CA ALA A 120 15.04 -12.86 -2.36
C ALA A 120 14.11 -14.00 -1.89
N ASP A 121 12.82 -13.77 -1.96
CA ASP A 121 11.74 -14.67 -1.61
C ASP A 121 11.05 -15.20 -2.88
N LYS A 122 10.98 -16.47 -3.02
CA LYS A 122 10.27 -17.44 -3.89
C LYS A 122 9.24 -16.96 -4.95
N TYR A 123 8.93 -15.66 -5.10
CA TYR A 123 7.90 -15.14 -6.00
C TYR A 123 8.52 -14.22 -7.05
N ALA A 124 8.32 -14.59 -8.31
CA ALA A 124 8.65 -13.74 -9.43
C ALA A 124 7.69 -12.55 -9.48
N GLY A 125 8.23 -11.35 -9.64
CA GLY A 125 7.48 -10.15 -9.94
C GLY A 125 7.98 -9.54 -11.25
N VAL A 126 7.24 -8.59 -11.77
CA VAL A 126 7.62 -7.82 -12.95
C VAL A 126 7.64 -6.35 -12.58
N ARG A 127 8.74 -5.67 -12.89
CA ARG A 127 8.86 -4.22 -12.81
C ARG A 127 8.77 -3.63 -14.19
N VAL A 128 7.86 -2.68 -14.36
CA VAL A 128 7.79 -1.86 -15.58
C VAL A 128 8.10 -0.42 -15.21
N ARG A 129 9.06 0.18 -15.92
CA ARG A 129 9.40 1.59 -15.81
C ARG A 129 9.08 2.29 -17.12
N LEU A 130 8.53 3.50 -17.02
CA LEU A 130 8.29 4.36 -18.18
C LEU A 130 8.30 5.82 -17.73
N GLU A 131 8.38 6.74 -18.67
CA GLU A 131 8.25 8.17 -18.46
C GLU A 131 6.82 8.63 -18.78
N ALA A 132 6.23 9.45 -17.92
CA ALA A 132 5.05 10.24 -18.26
C ALA A 132 5.44 11.71 -18.44
N ARG A 133 4.64 12.45 -19.23
CA ARG A 133 4.83 13.87 -19.50
C ARG A 133 3.58 14.66 -19.15
N LEU A 134 3.78 15.78 -18.47
CA LEU A 134 2.73 16.76 -18.18
C LEU A 134 3.26 18.17 -18.50
N ALA A 135 2.87 18.72 -19.64
CA ALA A 135 3.53 19.87 -20.24
C ALA A 135 5.04 19.59 -20.34
N GLU A 136 5.91 20.48 -19.81
CA GLU A 136 7.37 20.31 -19.83
C GLU A 136 7.92 19.38 -18.73
N ALA A 137 7.06 18.90 -17.82
CA ALA A 137 7.52 18.02 -16.73
C ALA A 137 7.65 16.59 -17.20
N ARG A 138 8.80 15.96 -16.90
CA ARG A 138 9.06 14.53 -17.06
C ARG A 138 8.85 13.84 -15.72
N ILE A 139 8.13 12.75 -15.72
CA ILE A 139 7.67 12.07 -14.53
C ILE A 139 8.02 10.60 -14.66
N PRO A 140 9.01 10.09 -13.92
CA PRO A 140 9.28 8.66 -13.90
C PRO A 140 8.12 7.93 -13.22
N VAL A 141 7.66 6.86 -13.84
CA VAL A 141 6.61 5.98 -13.34
C VAL A 141 7.18 4.57 -13.23
N GLN A 142 7.02 3.95 -12.07
CA GLN A 142 7.36 2.56 -11.82
C GLN A 142 6.11 1.79 -11.40
N VAL A 143 5.90 0.65 -12.01
CA VAL A 143 4.83 -0.30 -11.69
C VAL A 143 5.47 -1.62 -11.32
N ASP A 144 5.26 -2.07 -10.09
CA ASP A 144 5.72 -3.35 -9.58
C ASP A 144 4.53 -4.31 -9.49
N VAL A 145 4.59 -5.41 -10.22
CA VAL A 145 3.53 -6.41 -10.26
C VAL A 145 4.04 -7.70 -9.65
N GLY A 146 3.53 -8.05 -8.45
CA GLY A 146 3.73 -9.37 -7.85
C GLY A 146 2.68 -10.35 -8.35
N PHE A 147 2.95 -11.65 -8.23
CA PHE A 147 2.02 -12.70 -8.61
C PHE A 147 1.93 -13.75 -7.51
N GLY A 148 0.75 -14.33 -7.36
CA GLY A 148 0.55 -15.53 -6.57
C GLY A 148 0.28 -15.30 -5.08
N ASP A 149 0.28 -14.08 -4.54
CA ASP A 149 -0.11 -13.83 -3.15
C ASP A 149 -1.56 -14.23 -2.88
N ALA A 150 -1.84 -14.74 -1.68
CA ALA A 150 -3.19 -14.97 -1.20
C ALA A 150 -3.80 -13.65 -0.69
N ILE A 151 -5.03 -13.37 -1.05
CA ILE A 151 -5.76 -12.19 -0.56
C ILE A 151 -6.96 -12.66 0.26
N VAL A 152 -6.87 -12.51 1.57
CA VAL A 152 -7.95 -12.79 2.50
C VAL A 152 -8.13 -11.58 3.43
N PRO A 153 -9.34 -11.03 3.53
CA PRO A 153 -10.54 -11.30 2.72
C PRO A 153 -10.36 -10.93 1.25
N LEU A 154 -11.27 -11.44 0.40
CA LEU A 154 -11.22 -11.14 -1.04
C LEU A 154 -11.19 -9.63 -1.33
N PRO A 155 -10.45 -9.19 -2.35
CA PRO A 155 -10.36 -7.79 -2.71
C PRO A 155 -11.71 -7.26 -3.19
N ARG A 156 -11.96 -5.99 -2.95
CA ARG A 156 -13.18 -5.30 -3.38
C ARG A 156 -12.85 -4.09 -4.23
N HIS A 157 -13.74 -3.75 -5.14
CA HIS A 157 -13.65 -2.47 -5.85
C HIS A 157 -13.76 -1.30 -4.88
N GLN A 158 -12.80 -0.39 -4.98
CA GLN A 158 -12.73 0.83 -4.19
C GLN A 158 -12.61 2.04 -5.14
N THR A 159 -13.21 3.15 -4.74
CA THR A 159 -13.01 4.43 -5.42
C THR A 159 -11.77 5.11 -4.85
N TYR A 160 -10.73 5.25 -5.67
CA TYR A 160 -9.48 5.85 -5.26
C TYR A 160 -9.59 7.39 -5.27
N PRO A 161 -9.17 8.10 -4.21
CA PRO A 161 -9.27 9.56 -4.14
C PRO A 161 -8.35 10.23 -5.15
N THR A 162 -8.81 11.33 -5.73
CA THR A 162 -8.07 12.10 -6.73
C THR A 162 -7.40 13.34 -6.13
N LEU A 163 -6.27 13.74 -6.71
CA LEU A 163 -5.55 14.96 -6.33
C LEU A 163 -6.25 16.23 -6.81
N LEU A 164 -6.87 16.15 -7.96
CA LEU A 164 -7.67 17.19 -8.60
C LEU A 164 -9.07 16.63 -8.93
N ASP A 165 -9.93 17.47 -9.49
CA ASP A 165 -11.33 17.14 -9.85
C ASP A 165 -11.44 16.35 -11.17
N HIS A 166 -10.66 15.30 -11.30
CA HIS A 166 -10.80 14.31 -12.37
C HIS A 166 -11.69 13.14 -11.95
N ALA A 167 -12.20 12.39 -12.91
CA ALA A 167 -12.91 11.15 -12.64
C ALA A 167 -12.03 10.19 -11.83
N PRO A 168 -12.53 9.67 -10.69
CA PRO A 168 -11.73 8.83 -9.80
C PRO A 168 -11.54 7.42 -10.37
N PRO A 169 -10.37 6.79 -10.13
CA PRO A 169 -10.15 5.39 -10.40
C PRO A 169 -11.11 4.51 -9.59
N ARG A 170 -11.69 3.49 -10.23
CA ARG A 170 -12.43 2.41 -9.55
C ARG A 170 -11.70 1.10 -9.78
N ILE A 171 -11.05 0.58 -8.76
CA ILE A 171 -10.08 -0.52 -8.86
C ILE A 171 -10.28 -1.54 -7.73
N LEU A 172 -9.87 -2.78 -7.97
CA LEU A 172 -9.73 -3.76 -6.90
C LEU A 172 -8.58 -3.34 -5.97
N ALA A 173 -8.79 -3.47 -4.66
CA ALA A 173 -7.79 -3.11 -3.65
C ALA A 173 -7.73 -4.15 -2.52
N TYR A 174 -6.54 -4.28 -1.92
CA TYR A 174 -6.34 -5.08 -0.71
C TYR A 174 -7.18 -4.55 0.44
N SER A 175 -7.53 -5.47 1.35
CA SER A 175 -8.01 -5.11 2.68
C SER A 175 -6.83 -4.71 3.60
N ARG A 176 -7.15 -4.08 4.72
CA ARG A 176 -6.16 -3.75 5.76
C ARG A 176 -5.56 -5.01 6.37
N GLU A 177 -6.38 -6.07 6.55
CA GLU A 177 -5.95 -7.36 7.06
C GLU A 177 -4.91 -8.02 6.15
N ALA A 178 -5.13 -8.00 4.84
CA ALA A 178 -4.17 -8.54 3.87
C ALA A 178 -2.83 -7.79 3.92
N VAL A 179 -2.87 -6.45 4.05
CA VAL A 179 -1.65 -5.65 4.19
C VAL A 179 -0.90 -5.97 5.48
N VAL A 180 -1.61 -6.09 6.62
CA VAL A 180 -1.00 -6.47 7.90
C VAL A 180 -0.37 -7.84 7.80
N ALA A 181 -1.08 -8.83 7.21
CA ALA A 181 -0.59 -10.18 7.06
C ALA A 181 0.67 -10.29 6.20
N GLU A 182 0.72 -9.61 5.04
CA GLU A 182 1.93 -9.58 4.19
C GLU A 182 3.12 -8.93 4.87
N LYS A 183 2.89 -7.84 5.60
CA LYS A 183 3.98 -7.14 6.31
C LYS A 183 4.48 -7.94 7.51
N LEU A 184 3.58 -8.59 8.25
CA LEU A 184 3.95 -9.46 9.35
C LEU A 184 4.76 -10.66 8.85
N GLU A 185 4.32 -11.32 7.78
CA GLU A 185 5.06 -12.43 7.19
C GLU A 185 6.46 -11.98 6.74
N ALA A 186 6.57 -10.84 6.04
CA ALA A 186 7.87 -10.31 5.64
C ALA A 186 8.77 -9.94 6.84
N MET A 187 8.19 -9.45 7.95
CA MET A 187 8.94 -9.22 9.17
C MET A 187 9.49 -10.52 9.75
N VAL A 188 8.67 -11.57 9.77
CA VAL A 188 9.04 -12.88 10.34
C VAL A 188 10.06 -13.58 9.46
N SER A 189 9.85 -13.63 8.14
CA SER A 189 10.73 -14.32 7.20
C SER A 189 12.10 -13.67 7.09
N LEU A 190 12.19 -12.34 7.15
CA LEU A 190 13.45 -11.60 7.14
C LEU A 190 14.19 -11.66 8.49
N GLY A 191 13.49 -11.84 9.61
CA GLY A 191 14.05 -11.99 10.93
C GLY A 191 15.11 -10.93 11.28
N VAL A 192 16.31 -11.37 11.65
CA VAL A 192 17.43 -10.48 12.07
C VAL A 192 17.91 -9.55 10.96
N THR A 193 17.75 -9.93 9.70
CA THR A 193 18.20 -9.12 8.55
C THR A 193 17.19 -8.03 8.16
N ASN A 194 16.03 -7.99 8.81
CA ASN A 194 14.97 -7.04 8.48
C ASN A 194 15.41 -5.58 8.77
N SER A 195 15.56 -4.79 7.73
CA SER A 195 15.84 -3.35 7.78
C SER A 195 14.66 -2.49 7.28
N ARG A 196 13.51 -3.11 7.02
CA ARG A 196 12.35 -2.49 6.36
C ARG A 196 11.51 -1.69 7.36
N MET A 197 12.03 -0.57 7.87
CA MET A 197 11.33 0.30 8.83
C MET A 197 9.94 0.72 8.36
N LYS A 198 9.73 0.78 7.05
CA LYS A 198 8.43 1.09 6.45
C LYS A 198 7.32 0.09 6.84
N ASP A 199 7.66 -1.20 7.02
CA ASP A 199 6.65 -2.21 7.33
C ASP A 199 6.20 -2.09 8.79
N PHE A 200 7.12 -1.83 9.71
CA PHE A 200 6.79 -1.52 11.12
C PHE A 200 5.92 -0.28 11.23
N TYR A 201 6.27 0.78 10.50
CA TYR A 201 5.49 2.02 10.46
C TYR A 201 4.08 1.80 9.91
N ASP A 202 3.96 1.14 8.77
CA ASP A 202 2.68 0.91 8.10
C ASP A 202 1.73 0.10 8.99
N VAL A 203 2.22 -0.98 9.66
CA VAL A 203 1.41 -1.76 10.61
C VAL A 203 1.03 -0.94 11.84
N HIS A 204 1.95 -0.13 12.37
CA HIS A 204 1.63 0.77 13.47
C HIS A 204 0.51 1.76 13.11
N VAL A 205 0.59 2.40 11.95
CA VAL A 205 -0.46 3.32 11.46
C VAL A 205 -1.80 2.59 11.34
N LEU A 206 -1.81 1.38 10.78
CA LEU A 206 -3.04 0.59 10.65
C LEU A 206 -3.63 0.24 12.02
N ALA A 207 -2.82 -0.26 12.94
CA ALA A 207 -3.27 -0.63 14.29
C ALA A 207 -3.75 0.56 15.12
N SER A 208 -3.11 1.73 14.94
CA SER A 208 -3.46 2.95 15.69
C SER A 208 -4.70 3.65 15.14
N SER A 209 -4.97 3.52 13.84
CA SER A 209 -6.01 4.33 13.17
C SER A 209 -7.28 3.55 12.85
N PHE A 210 -7.25 2.20 12.86
CA PHE A 210 -8.38 1.39 12.40
C PHE A 210 -8.71 0.25 13.35
N ALA A 211 -10.01 -0.10 13.34
CA ALA A 211 -10.48 -1.31 14.01
C ALA A 211 -10.20 -2.55 13.16
N PHE A 212 -9.96 -3.69 13.83
CA PHE A 212 -9.79 -5.00 13.20
C PHE A 212 -10.64 -6.06 13.90
N GLU A 213 -11.21 -6.95 13.07
CA GLU A 213 -11.89 -8.15 13.54
C GLU A 213 -10.86 -9.29 13.65
N GLY A 214 -10.69 -9.82 14.84
CA GLY A 214 -9.72 -10.88 15.11
C GLY A 214 -9.84 -12.08 14.20
N PRO A 215 -11.07 -12.64 13.96
CA PRO A 215 -11.23 -13.77 13.05
C PRO A 215 -10.79 -13.46 11.61
N SER A 216 -11.02 -12.24 11.14
CA SER A 216 -10.63 -11.84 9.79
C SER A 216 -9.11 -11.70 9.65
N LEU A 217 -8.47 -11.06 10.63
CA LEU A 217 -7.02 -10.89 10.65
C LEU A 217 -6.29 -12.24 10.81
N ALA A 218 -6.77 -13.14 11.66
CA ALA A 218 -6.19 -14.48 11.83
C ALA A 218 -6.24 -15.29 10.52
N ARG A 219 -7.37 -15.26 9.80
CA ARG A 219 -7.47 -15.92 8.49
C ARG A 219 -6.52 -15.31 7.45
N ALA A 220 -6.38 -13.99 7.43
CA ALA A 220 -5.45 -13.31 6.53
C ALA A 220 -4.00 -13.72 6.79
N ILE A 221 -3.58 -13.73 8.06
CA ILE A 221 -2.25 -14.16 8.49
C ILE A 221 -2.00 -15.61 8.07
N ARG A 222 -2.89 -16.53 8.41
CA ARG A 222 -2.75 -17.95 8.06
C ARG A 222 -2.59 -18.13 6.56
N ALA A 223 -3.51 -17.57 5.77
CA ALA A 223 -3.48 -17.72 4.31
C ALA A 223 -2.20 -17.15 3.68
N THR A 224 -1.66 -16.06 4.22
CA THR A 224 -0.42 -15.44 3.74
C THR A 224 0.80 -16.30 4.08
N PHE A 225 0.92 -16.78 5.32
CA PHE A 225 2.03 -17.63 5.76
C PHE A 225 2.04 -18.96 5.02
N GLU A 226 0.87 -19.61 4.91
CA GLU A 226 0.70 -20.86 4.15
C GLU A 226 1.09 -20.65 2.68
N ARG A 227 0.57 -19.61 2.03
CA ARG A 227 0.86 -19.32 0.63
C ARG A 227 2.34 -19.08 0.38
N ARG A 228 3.01 -18.38 1.29
CA ARG A 228 4.44 -18.07 1.17
C ARG A 228 5.36 -19.18 1.69
N GLY A 229 4.78 -20.23 2.25
CA GLY A 229 5.52 -21.36 2.82
C GLY A 229 6.39 -20.96 4.02
N THR A 230 6.00 -19.91 4.74
CA THR A 230 6.64 -19.46 5.97
C THR A 230 5.91 -20.14 7.14
N PRO A 231 6.61 -20.91 8.00
CA PRO A 231 5.99 -21.49 9.17
C PRO A 231 5.43 -20.43 10.10
N LEU A 232 4.22 -20.65 10.64
CA LEU A 232 3.72 -19.82 11.74
C LEU A 232 4.59 -20.06 12.99
N PRO A 233 5.07 -19.00 13.65
CA PRO A 233 6.00 -19.15 14.76
C PRO A 233 5.28 -19.57 16.05
N GLU A 234 5.78 -20.62 16.71
CA GLU A 234 5.30 -21.12 18.01
C GLU A 234 5.66 -20.20 19.17
N THR A 235 6.71 -19.41 19.02
CA THR A 235 7.21 -18.42 20.00
C THR A 235 7.24 -17.03 19.40
N ALA A 236 7.25 -16.00 20.25
CA ALA A 236 7.25 -14.62 19.77
C ALA A 236 8.42 -14.36 18.81
N PRO A 237 8.16 -13.97 17.55
CA PRO A 237 9.22 -13.67 16.59
C PRO A 237 10.15 -12.59 17.12
N LEU A 238 11.44 -12.74 16.86
CA LEU A 238 12.46 -11.79 17.31
C LEU A 238 12.11 -10.34 16.96
N VAL A 239 11.58 -10.12 15.75
CA VAL A 239 11.18 -8.78 15.24
C VAL A 239 10.06 -8.12 16.05
N LEU A 240 9.28 -8.89 16.81
CA LEU A 240 8.23 -8.40 17.72
C LEU A 240 8.73 -8.32 19.19
N THR A 241 10.01 -8.56 19.45
CA THR A 241 10.56 -8.39 20.78
C THR A 241 11.05 -6.95 20.97
N PRO A 242 10.88 -6.36 22.16
CA PRO A 242 11.40 -5.02 22.45
C PRO A 242 12.90 -4.90 22.19
N GLY A 243 13.67 -5.92 22.49
CA GLY A 243 15.14 -5.95 22.30
C GLY A 243 15.57 -5.81 20.83
N PHE A 244 14.77 -6.29 19.88
CA PHE A 244 15.11 -6.18 18.44
C PHE A 244 15.15 -4.73 17.97
N LEU A 245 14.07 -3.98 18.20
CA LEU A 245 13.97 -2.58 17.78
C LEU A 245 14.72 -1.62 18.73
N ALA A 246 14.99 -2.03 19.98
CA ALA A 246 15.78 -1.26 20.94
C ALA A 246 17.29 -1.28 20.63
N ALA A 247 17.76 -2.19 19.77
CA ALA A 247 19.16 -2.21 19.35
C ALA A 247 19.61 -0.85 18.77
N PRO A 248 20.79 -0.30 19.11
CA PRO A 248 21.22 1.05 18.75
C PRO A 248 21.14 1.33 17.24
N GLU A 249 21.50 0.36 16.40
CA GLU A 249 21.44 0.47 14.96
C GLU A 249 19.99 0.61 14.46
N ARG A 250 19.05 -0.16 15.04
CA ARG A 250 17.63 -0.14 14.71
C ARG A 250 16.98 1.17 15.14
N GLN A 251 17.28 1.65 16.33
CA GLN A 251 16.87 2.96 16.83
C GLN A 251 17.34 4.08 15.89
N THR A 252 18.59 4.01 15.43
CA THR A 252 19.15 5.00 14.49
C THR A 252 18.43 4.95 13.15
N GLN A 253 18.19 3.75 12.60
CA GLN A 253 17.46 3.54 11.35
C GLN A 253 16.02 4.05 11.46
N TRP A 254 15.34 3.75 12.57
CA TRP A 254 13.97 4.19 12.83
C TRP A 254 13.85 5.72 12.89
N ARG A 255 14.67 6.37 13.71
CA ARG A 255 14.68 7.84 13.80
C ARG A 255 15.02 8.51 12.46
N ALA A 256 15.97 7.95 11.71
CA ALA A 256 16.31 8.46 10.37
C ALA A 256 15.13 8.29 9.39
N PHE A 257 14.42 7.17 9.46
CA PHE A 257 13.21 6.92 8.65
C PHE A 257 12.11 7.93 8.96
N LEU A 258 11.75 8.13 10.24
CA LEU A 258 10.74 9.10 10.66
C LEU A 258 11.09 10.53 10.20
N ARG A 259 12.34 10.95 10.46
CA ARG A 259 12.81 12.31 10.11
C ARG A 259 12.76 12.53 8.60
N ARG A 260 13.24 11.57 7.80
CA ARG A 260 13.23 11.68 6.33
C ARG A 260 11.82 11.80 5.76
N GLY A 261 10.89 11.01 6.30
CA GLY A 261 9.49 11.01 5.88
C GLY A 261 8.65 12.10 6.54
N ARG A 262 9.19 12.83 7.53
CA ARG A 262 8.43 13.73 8.41
C ARG A 262 7.18 13.05 8.98
N LEU A 263 7.37 11.80 9.45
CA LEU A 263 6.31 10.91 9.87
C LEU A 263 6.06 11.03 11.37
N ASP A 264 4.79 10.87 11.74
CA ASP A 264 4.34 10.87 13.13
C ASP A 264 4.21 9.43 13.63
N ALA A 265 5.09 9.05 14.55
CA ALA A 265 5.08 7.78 15.27
C ALA A 265 5.99 7.90 16.49
N PRO A 266 5.90 6.99 17.48
CA PRO A 266 6.79 7.01 18.63
C PRO A 266 8.26 7.03 18.20
N PRO A 267 9.06 8.03 18.63
CA PRO A 267 10.47 8.12 18.25
C PRO A 267 11.33 7.03 18.90
N ASP A 268 10.83 6.41 19.96
CA ASP A 268 11.42 5.24 20.59
C ASP A 268 10.88 3.96 19.93
N ALA A 269 11.75 3.25 19.24
CA ALA A 269 11.39 2.03 18.55
C ALA A 269 11.06 0.86 19.50
N ALA A 270 11.45 0.92 20.77
CA ALA A 270 11.03 -0.06 21.77
C ALA A 270 9.54 0.07 22.09
N LEU A 271 9.01 1.30 22.20
CA LEU A 271 7.58 1.55 22.38
C LEU A 271 6.79 1.09 21.14
N LEU A 272 7.33 1.32 19.96
CA LEU A 272 6.75 0.79 18.71
C LEU A 272 6.69 -0.74 18.74
N ALA A 273 7.77 -1.43 19.13
CA ALA A 273 7.82 -2.89 19.21
C ALA A 273 6.76 -3.45 20.16
N GLU A 274 6.59 -2.82 21.32
CA GLU A 274 5.57 -3.24 22.27
C GLU A 274 4.14 -3.04 21.73
N ALA A 275 3.86 -1.92 21.09
CA ALA A 275 2.55 -1.68 20.47
C ALA A 275 2.26 -2.71 19.35
N LEU A 276 3.23 -3.00 18.50
CA LEU A 276 3.10 -4.02 17.45
C LEU A 276 2.94 -5.42 18.04
N ARG A 277 3.65 -5.75 19.09
CA ARG A 277 3.53 -7.03 19.79
C ARG A 277 2.13 -7.21 20.38
N GLN A 278 1.59 -6.19 21.04
CA GLN A 278 0.22 -6.22 21.58
C GLN A 278 -0.84 -6.43 20.51
N PHE A 279 -0.64 -5.86 19.32
CA PHE A 279 -1.55 -6.02 18.20
C PHE A 279 -1.38 -7.39 17.50
N LEU A 280 -0.16 -7.77 17.15
CA LEU A 280 0.10 -8.90 16.25
C LEU A 280 0.22 -10.24 16.99
N TRP A 281 0.85 -10.28 18.16
CA TRP A 281 1.21 -11.55 18.81
C TRP A 281 -0.01 -12.39 19.23
N PRO A 282 -1.05 -11.83 19.86
CA PRO A 282 -2.21 -12.64 20.26
C PRO A 282 -2.92 -13.29 19.09
N VAL A 283 -3.02 -12.59 17.95
CA VAL A 283 -3.69 -13.10 16.75
C VAL A 283 -2.82 -14.11 16.00
N LEU A 284 -1.50 -13.93 16.05
CA LEU A 284 -0.53 -14.86 15.46
C LEU A 284 -0.54 -16.22 16.19
N VAL A 285 -0.58 -16.20 17.52
CA VAL A 285 -0.74 -17.43 18.35
C VAL A 285 -2.02 -18.16 18.01
N ALA A 286 -3.14 -17.44 17.90
CA ALA A 286 -4.40 -18.08 17.54
C ALA A 286 -4.39 -18.64 16.11
N ALA A 287 -3.72 -17.96 15.17
CA ALA A 287 -3.52 -18.46 13.81
C ALA A 287 -2.65 -19.72 13.79
N GLU A 288 -1.60 -19.79 14.59
CA GLU A 288 -0.71 -20.96 14.69
C GLU A 288 -1.45 -22.17 15.27
N ARG A 289 -2.22 -22.00 16.36
CA ARG A 289 -2.93 -23.07 17.06
C ARG A 289 -4.25 -23.50 16.43
N ASP A 290 -4.64 -22.86 15.33
CA ASP A 290 -5.98 -23.02 14.73
C ASP A 290 -7.14 -22.73 15.69
N GLU A 291 -6.92 -21.78 16.62
CA GLU A 291 -7.90 -21.38 17.59
C GLU A 291 -8.76 -20.21 17.09
N ALA A 292 -10.02 -20.18 17.52
CA ALA A 292 -10.91 -19.06 17.21
C ALA A 292 -10.50 -17.80 17.97
N PHE A 293 -10.11 -16.74 17.27
CA PHE A 293 -9.76 -15.46 17.87
C PHE A 293 -10.91 -14.46 17.74
N THR A 294 -11.90 -14.54 18.66
CA THR A 294 -13.16 -13.79 18.60
C THR A 294 -13.10 -12.37 19.19
N LYS A 295 -11.91 -11.79 19.31
CA LYS A 295 -11.71 -10.43 19.82
C LYS A 295 -11.75 -9.39 18.71
N THR A 296 -12.03 -8.13 19.07
CA THR A 296 -11.91 -6.97 18.20
C THR A 296 -10.80 -6.04 18.71
N TRP A 297 -10.11 -5.41 17.79
CA TRP A 297 -9.14 -4.36 18.05
C TRP A 297 -9.81 -3.03 17.72
N PRO A 298 -10.14 -2.16 18.67
CA PRO A 298 -10.52 -0.78 18.35
C PRO A 298 -9.31 -0.01 17.83
N ALA A 299 -9.50 1.10 17.16
CA ALA A 299 -8.38 1.96 16.75
C ALA A 299 -7.52 2.32 17.96
N GLY A 300 -6.22 1.95 17.91
CA GLY A 300 -5.27 2.13 19.02
C GLY A 300 -5.28 1.03 20.09
N GLY A 301 -6.20 0.05 20.01
CA GLY A 301 -6.25 -1.10 20.91
C GLY A 301 -6.80 -0.83 22.31
N PRO A 302 -6.63 -1.77 23.20
CA PRO A 302 -6.16 -3.15 23.02
C PRO A 302 -7.23 -4.11 22.46
N TRP A 303 -6.87 -5.39 22.25
CA TRP A 303 -7.83 -6.44 21.93
C TRP A 303 -8.88 -6.61 23.03
N ALA A 304 -10.15 -6.50 22.69
CA ALA A 304 -11.28 -6.62 23.59
C ALA A 304 -12.25 -7.72 23.14
N ALA A 305 -12.96 -8.33 24.08
CA ALA A 305 -14.04 -9.26 23.75
C ALA A 305 -15.14 -8.51 22.99
N VAL A 306 -15.77 -9.16 22.01
CA VAL A 306 -16.92 -8.61 21.31
C VAL A 306 -18.06 -8.42 22.33
N THR A 307 -18.36 -7.19 22.67
CA THR A 307 -19.52 -6.87 23.49
C THR A 307 -20.77 -7.09 22.63
N LYS A 308 -21.49 -8.20 22.85
CA LYS A 308 -22.82 -8.37 22.24
C LYS A 308 -23.66 -7.16 22.64
N ALA A 309 -24.04 -6.33 21.67
CA ALA A 309 -25.04 -5.28 21.91
C ALA A 309 -26.26 -5.94 22.55
N LYS A 310 -26.67 -5.44 23.75
CA LYS A 310 -27.92 -5.86 24.36
C LYS A 310 -29.03 -5.54 23.37
N PRO A 311 -29.94 -6.49 23.06
CA PRO A 311 -31.08 -6.14 22.22
C PRO A 311 -31.85 -5.02 22.95
N GLU A 312 -32.04 -3.90 22.28
CA GLU A 312 -32.99 -2.89 22.74
C GLU A 312 -34.32 -3.58 22.95
N ARG A 313 -34.77 -3.56 24.20
CA ARG A 313 -36.11 -4.03 24.52
C ARG A 313 -37.10 -3.03 23.89
N ALA A 314 -37.87 -3.52 22.93
CA ALA A 314 -39.01 -2.86 22.36
C ALA A 314 -40.08 -2.62 23.42
#